data_d4578afeef66762d6b6a7dd22f01f364
#
_entry.id   d4578afeef66762d6b6a7dd22f01f364
#
_cell.length_a   1.000
_cell.length_b   1.000
_cell.length_c   1.000
_cell.angle_alpha   90.00
_cell.angle_beta   90.00
_cell.angle_gamma   90.00
#
_symmetry.space_group_name_H-M   'P 1'
#
loop_
_entity.id
_entity.type
_entity.pdbx_description
1 polymer ?
#
loop_
_entity_poly.entity_id
_entity_poly.type
_entity_poly.pdbx_seq_one_letter_code
_entity_poly.pdbx_strand_id
1 'polypeptide(L)'
;MFYKLLEKKRNEWLSSPDCTVKDVISYIEQRGKMRDAQIDAIKTFLYLKIVCGNQPLKQLFSQGFFNTLDIREEPLTDTARNKLLTDKTAAALYEYSKLKRKNGEQLSPKLEEYIKAHAETIDYQQIISKIFYNVDYADYLYSLPMGAGKTYLMAAFIYLDLYFAQNEPDNPVFAHNFMIFAPSGLKTSILPSLKNIMRFDPSWILPEETARQLKRQIKFEVLDEASSAKGSNIIN
;
A
#
# COMPACT_ATOMS: atom_id res chain seq x y z
N MET A 1 -3.35 -10.26 6.97
CA MET A 1 -3.26 -10.17 8.44
C MET A 1 -3.01 -8.74 8.88
N PHE A 2 -1.95 -8.06 8.46
CA PHE A 2 -1.61 -6.69 8.86
C PHE A 2 -2.44 -5.58 8.19
N TYR A 3 -3.25 -5.93 7.18
CA TYR A 3 -4.12 -4.96 6.49
C TYR A 3 -5.01 -4.15 7.45
N LYS A 4 -5.47 -4.74 8.55
CA LYS A 4 -6.33 -4.04 9.53
C LYS A 4 -5.61 -2.91 10.29
N LEU A 5 -4.33 -3.09 10.64
CA LEU A 5 -3.53 -2.01 11.22
C LEU A 5 -3.29 -0.90 10.20
N LEU A 6 -2.93 -1.30 8.98
CA LEU A 6 -2.74 -0.37 7.89
C LEU A 6 -4.02 0.43 7.58
N GLU A 7 -5.17 -0.25 7.51
CA GLU A 7 -6.48 0.36 7.29
C GLU A 7 -6.82 1.38 8.40
N LYS A 8 -6.59 1.03 9.67
CA LYS A 8 -6.81 1.92 10.82
C LYS A 8 -5.98 3.18 10.68
N LYS A 9 -4.66 3.05 10.50
CA LYS A 9 -3.73 4.17 10.37
C LYS A 9 -4.01 5.04 9.15
N ARG A 10 -4.31 4.42 8.01
CA ARG A 10 -4.73 5.12 6.81
C ARG A 10 -5.97 5.99 7.06
N ASN A 11 -6.99 5.43 7.72
CA ASN A 11 -8.23 6.16 8.00
C ASN A 11 -8.02 7.30 9.00
N GLU A 12 -7.15 7.11 10.01
CA GLU A 12 -6.72 8.18 10.91
C GLU A 12 -6.06 9.32 10.12
N TRP A 13 -5.11 9.00 9.22
CA TRP A 13 -4.46 10.00 8.38
C TRP A 13 -5.44 10.73 7.45
N LEU A 14 -6.33 10.01 6.77
CA LEU A 14 -7.33 10.60 5.86
C LEU A 14 -8.23 11.61 6.58
N SER A 15 -8.49 11.41 7.87
CA SER A 15 -9.30 12.31 8.70
C SER A 15 -8.49 13.46 9.31
N SER A 16 -7.15 13.37 9.29
CA SER A 16 -6.28 14.38 9.91
C SER A 16 -6.12 15.63 9.02
N PRO A 17 -5.77 16.79 9.59
CA PRO A 17 -5.39 17.97 8.82
C PRO A 17 -4.14 17.74 7.94
N ASP A 18 -3.28 16.80 8.31
CA ASP A 18 -2.02 16.51 7.62
C ASP A 18 -2.19 15.72 6.32
N CYS A 19 -3.40 15.31 5.97
CA CYS A 19 -3.68 14.64 4.71
C CYS A 19 -3.64 15.61 3.54
N THR A 20 -2.55 15.60 2.80
CA THR A 20 -2.29 16.50 1.66
C THR A 20 -3.02 16.11 0.37
N VAL A 21 -3.65 14.93 0.33
CA VAL A 21 -4.29 14.38 -0.88
C VAL A 21 -5.82 14.35 -0.80
N LYS A 22 -6.42 15.07 0.14
CA LYS A 22 -7.89 15.11 0.30
C LYS A 22 -8.59 15.55 -0.97
N ASP A 23 -8.05 16.54 -1.67
CA ASP A 23 -8.65 17.06 -2.90
C ASP A 23 -8.61 16.03 -4.03
N VAL A 24 -7.49 15.29 -4.15
CA VAL A 24 -7.37 14.21 -5.14
C VAL A 24 -8.38 13.10 -4.86
N ILE A 25 -8.49 12.66 -3.60
CA ILE A 25 -9.44 11.63 -3.20
C ILE A 25 -10.88 12.09 -3.41
N SER A 26 -11.22 13.30 -2.97
CA SER A 26 -12.55 13.89 -3.16
C SER A 26 -12.92 14.00 -4.64
N TYR A 27 -11.96 14.40 -5.49
CA TYR A 27 -12.16 14.44 -6.93
C TYR A 27 -12.49 13.05 -7.49
N ILE A 28 -11.73 12.01 -7.12
CA ILE A 28 -11.96 10.63 -7.58
C ILE A 28 -13.36 10.14 -7.17
N GLU A 29 -13.75 10.39 -5.92
CA GLU A 29 -15.06 10.01 -5.38
C GLU A 29 -16.20 10.72 -6.13
N GLN A 30 -16.09 12.03 -6.32
CA GLN A 30 -17.10 12.85 -7.01
C GLN A 30 -17.24 12.50 -8.48
N ARG A 31 -16.16 12.11 -9.16
CA ARG A 31 -16.20 11.67 -10.56
C ARG A 31 -17.01 10.38 -10.74
N GLY A 32 -17.10 9.53 -9.72
CA GLY A 32 -17.92 8.31 -9.72
C GLY A 32 -17.54 7.29 -10.81
N LYS A 33 -16.31 7.33 -11.34
CA LYS A 33 -15.82 6.42 -12.38
C LYS A 33 -15.09 5.22 -11.81
N MET A 34 -14.48 5.38 -10.64
CA MET A 34 -13.82 4.29 -9.92
C MET A 34 -14.81 3.61 -8.96
N ARG A 35 -14.69 2.30 -8.79
CA ARG A 35 -15.50 1.53 -7.85
C ARG A 35 -14.96 1.66 -6.43
N ASP A 36 -15.78 1.46 -5.41
CA ASP A 36 -15.41 1.58 -3.99
C ASP A 36 -14.15 0.81 -3.64
N ALA A 37 -14.02 -0.44 -4.11
CA ALA A 37 -12.83 -1.26 -3.86
C ALA A 37 -11.56 -0.69 -4.52
N GLN A 38 -11.69 0.00 -5.64
CA GLN A 38 -10.58 0.67 -6.31
C GLN A 38 -10.20 1.96 -5.57
N ILE A 39 -11.19 2.73 -5.11
CA ILE A 39 -10.98 3.94 -4.32
C ILE A 39 -10.29 3.59 -3.00
N ASP A 40 -10.72 2.52 -2.34
CA ASP A 40 -10.08 2.03 -1.11
C ASP A 40 -8.61 1.61 -1.35
N ALA A 41 -8.34 0.93 -2.46
CA ALA A 41 -6.98 0.58 -2.86
C ALA A 41 -6.13 1.82 -3.19
N ILE A 42 -6.69 2.84 -3.85
CA ILE A 42 -6.02 4.12 -4.14
C ILE A 42 -5.67 4.85 -2.83
N LYS A 43 -6.60 4.93 -1.88
CA LYS A 43 -6.35 5.50 -0.55
C LYS A 43 -5.19 4.80 0.16
N THR A 44 -5.16 3.48 0.07
CA THR A 44 -4.07 2.67 0.65
C THR A 44 -2.75 2.90 -0.06
N PHE A 45 -2.76 2.97 -1.39
CA PHE A 45 -1.58 3.26 -2.19
C PHE A 45 -0.97 4.63 -1.85
N LEU A 46 -1.78 5.67 -1.79
CA LEU A 46 -1.33 7.03 -1.45
C LEU A 46 -0.78 7.08 -0.01
N TYR A 47 -1.41 6.42 0.94
CA TYR A 47 -0.93 6.31 2.30
C TYR A 47 0.45 5.63 2.37
N LEU A 48 0.63 4.51 1.68
CA LEU A 48 1.89 3.78 1.64
C LEU A 48 3.02 4.59 0.97
N LYS A 49 2.69 5.36 -0.04
CA LYS A 49 3.65 6.24 -0.72
C LYS A 49 4.01 7.45 0.15
N ILE A 50 3.03 8.23 0.55
CA ILE A 50 3.23 9.56 1.15
C ILE A 50 3.62 9.46 2.62
N VAL A 51 2.88 8.68 3.41
CA VAL A 51 3.10 8.60 4.85
C VAL A 51 4.14 7.56 5.22
N CYS A 52 4.07 6.39 4.57
CA CYS A 52 4.99 5.30 4.84
C CYS A 52 6.30 5.37 4.02
N GLY A 53 6.47 6.38 3.17
CA GLY A 53 7.69 6.56 2.37
C GLY A 53 8.01 5.41 1.44
N ASN A 54 6.98 4.64 1.01
CA ASN A 54 7.12 3.43 0.21
C ASN A 54 8.06 2.37 0.81
N GLN A 55 8.17 2.33 2.15
CA GLN A 55 9.06 1.40 2.86
C GLN A 55 8.46 -0.01 2.92
N PRO A 56 9.31 -1.07 3.01
CA PRO A 56 8.85 -2.43 3.26
C PRO A 56 8.00 -2.52 4.54
N LEU A 57 6.90 -3.28 4.50
CA LEU A 57 6.02 -3.46 5.67
C LEU A 57 6.78 -4.00 6.90
N LYS A 58 7.74 -4.91 6.69
CA LYS A 58 8.64 -5.41 7.73
C LYS A 58 9.34 -4.27 8.47
N GLN A 59 9.89 -3.31 7.73
CA GLN A 59 10.61 -2.17 8.29
C GLN A 59 9.66 -1.25 9.06
N LEU A 60 8.50 -0.93 8.50
CA LEU A 60 7.47 -0.13 9.18
C LEU A 60 7.06 -0.75 10.52
N PHE A 61 6.88 -2.08 10.56
CA PHE A 61 6.61 -2.80 11.80
C PHE A 61 7.74 -2.67 12.81
N SER A 62 8.95 -2.98 12.40
CA SER A 62 10.13 -2.93 13.28
C SER A 62 10.41 -1.54 13.83
N GLN A 63 10.06 -0.50 13.09
CA GLN A 63 10.18 0.90 13.53
C GLN A 63 9.02 1.36 14.45
N GLY A 64 8.01 0.52 14.66
CA GLY A 64 6.85 0.83 15.48
C GLY A 64 5.87 1.82 14.84
N PHE A 65 5.86 1.89 13.52
CA PHE A 65 4.99 2.80 12.76
C PHE A 65 3.50 2.58 13.03
N PHE A 66 3.13 1.36 13.38
CA PHE A 66 1.75 0.97 13.67
C PHE A 66 1.36 1.05 15.14
N ASN A 67 2.26 1.50 16.02
CA ASN A 67 2.01 1.57 17.46
C ASN A 67 1.09 2.74 17.79
N THR A 68 -0.08 2.46 18.37
CA THR A 68 -1.07 3.47 18.81
C THR A 68 -1.55 3.23 20.24
N LEU A 69 -1.38 2.03 20.81
CA LEU A 69 -1.82 1.71 22.14
C LEU A 69 -0.94 2.39 23.20
N ASP A 70 -1.57 2.94 24.23
CA ASP A 70 -0.84 3.27 25.46
C ASP A 70 -0.61 1.99 26.26
N ILE A 71 0.57 1.41 26.11
CA ILE A 71 0.98 0.17 26.78
C ILE A 71 0.93 0.32 28.32
N ARG A 72 1.02 1.54 28.85
CA ARG A 72 0.99 1.80 30.30
C ARG A 72 -0.38 1.52 30.91
N GLU A 73 -1.44 1.73 30.14
CA GLU A 73 -2.83 1.51 30.57
C GLU A 73 -3.28 0.06 30.38
N GLU A 74 -2.46 -0.76 29.70
CA GLU A 74 -2.83 -2.15 29.43
C GLU A 74 -2.68 -3.05 30.67
N PRO A 75 -3.58 -4.04 30.85
CA PRO A 75 -3.52 -5.02 31.94
C PRO A 75 -2.41 -6.05 31.69
N LEU A 76 -1.19 -5.64 31.95
CA LEU A 76 0.04 -6.43 31.70
C LEU A 76 0.82 -6.61 33.00
N THR A 77 1.58 -7.71 33.07
CA THR A 77 2.63 -7.83 34.08
C THR A 77 3.72 -6.78 33.85
N ASP A 78 4.46 -6.39 34.89
CA ASP A 78 5.55 -5.40 34.74
C ASP A 78 6.58 -5.85 33.72
N THR A 79 6.92 -7.13 33.71
CA THR A 79 7.81 -7.78 32.75
C THR A 79 7.31 -7.59 31.30
N ALA A 80 6.06 -7.98 31.04
CA ALA A 80 5.47 -7.83 29.70
C ALA A 80 5.37 -6.35 29.30
N ARG A 81 4.98 -5.48 30.24
CA ARG A 81 4.88 -4.03 30.00
C ARG A 81 6.23 -3.44 29.59
N ASN A 82 7.30 -3.73 30.35
CA ASN A 82 8.63 -3.25 30.05
C ASN A 82 9.10 -3.72 28.68
N LYS A 83 8.88 -5.00 28.33
CA LYS A 83 9.22 -5.52 27.01
C LYS A 83 8.51 -4.77 25.89
N LEU A 84 7.19 -4.55 26.01
CA LEU A 84 6.41 -3.86 24.99
C LEU A 84 6.74 -2.35 24.91
N LEU A 85 7.17 -1.71 25.98
CA LEU A 85 7.63 -0.32 25.96
C LEU A 85 9.00 -0.15 25.29
N THR A 86 9.87 -1.15 25.39
CA THR A 86 11.24 -1.10 24.87
C THR A 86 11.39 -1.67 23.46
N ASP A 87 10.50 -2.59 23.07
CA ASP A 87 10.52 -3.26 21.76
C ASP A 87 9.31 -2.84 20.93
N LYS A 88 9.52 -1.95 19.96
CA LYS A 88 8.48 -1.41 19.08
C LYS A 88 7.79 -2.49 18.24
N THR A 89 8.54 -3.52 17.86
CA THR A 89 8.01 -4.66 17.10
C THR A 89 7.06 -5.50 17.97
N ALA A 90 7.43 -5.70 19.24
CA ALA A 90 6.57 -6.37 20.21
C ALA A 90 5.27 -5.60 20.44
N ALA A 91 5.36 -4.28 20.61
CA ALA A 91 4.19 -3.42 20.78
C ALA A 91 3.26 -3.49 19.56
N ALA A 92 3.80 -3.44 18.34
CA ALA A 92 3.01 -3.55 17.10
C ALA A 92 2.29 -4.91 17.00
N LEU A 93 2.96 -6.00 17.35
CA LEU A 93 2.35 -7.33 17.34
C LEU A 93 1.26 -7.48 18.41
N TYR A 94 1.47 -6.88 19.59
CA TYR A 94 0.47 -6.84 20.66
C TYR A 94 -0.76 -6.03 20.23
N GLU A 95 -0.59 -4.84 19.68
CA GLU A 95 -1.69 -4.02 19.15
C GLU A 95 -2.47 -4.78 18.08
N TYR A 96 -1.76 -5.46 17.17
CA TYR A 96 -2.40 -6.30 16.17
C TYR A 96 -3.30 -7.37 16.81
N SER A 97 -2.86 -8.02 17.88
CA SER A 97 -3.64 -9.06 18.55
C SER A 97 -4.97 -8.55 19.12
N LYS A 98 -5.04 -7.25 19.47
CA LYS A 98 -6.23 -6.60 20.04
C LYS A 98 -7.24 -6.08 19.04
N LEU A 99 -6.90 -6.08 17.74
CA LEU A 99 -7.82 -5.64 16.71
C LEU A 99 -9.07 -6.51 16.67
N LYS A 100 -10.22 -5.87 16.43
CA LYS A 100 -11.52 -6.52 16.34
C LYS A 100 -11.95 -6.73 14.89
N ARG A 101 -12.69 -7.80 14.65
CA ARG A 101 -13.42 -8.05 13.42
C ARG A 101 -14.65 -7.15 13.34
N LYS A 102 -15.32 -7.10 12.17
CA LYS A 102 -16.56 -6.33 11.99
C LYS A 102 -17.69 -6.75 12.95
N ASN A 103 -17.72 -8.03 13.34
CA ASN A 103 -18.68 -8.57 14.31
C ASN A 103 -18.33 -8.28 15.78
N GLY A 104 -17.27 -7.52 16.05
CA GLY A 104 -16.82 -7.17 17.39
C GLY A 104 -15.89 -8.21 18.05
N GLU A 105 -15.73 -9.39 17.49
CA GLU A 105 -14.81 -10.42 18.01
C GLU A 105 -13.35 -9.98 17.82
N GLN A 106 -12.53 -10.27 18.80
CA GLN A 106 -11.10 -10.02 18.73
C GLN A 106 -10.45 -10.88 17.62
N LEU A 107 -9.50 -10.29 16.89
CA LEU A 107 -8.89 -10.94 15.75
C LEU A 107 -8.01 -12.12 16.13
N SER A 108 -7.24 -11.99 17.20
CA SER A 108 -6.27 -12.99 17.64
C SER A 108 -6.12 -13.06 19.18
N PRO A 109 -7.15 -13.49 19.93
CA PRO A 109 -7.10 -13.50 21.40
C PRO A 109 -5.98 -14.41 21.93
N LYS A 110 -5.74 -15.56 21.30
CA LYS A 110 -4.65 -16.46 21.69
C LYS A 110 -3.26 -15.84 21.55
N LEU A 111 -3.06 -14.99 20.55
CA LEU A 111 -1.81 -14.26 20.37
C LEU A 111 -1.61 -13.24 21.50
N GLU A 112 -2.68 -12.54 21.89
CA GLU A 112 -2.63 -11.60 23.01
C GLU A 112 -2.23 -12.31 24.31
N GLU A 113 -2.91 -13.43 24.65
CA GLU A 113 -2.60 -14.25 25.82
C GLU A 113 -1.16 -14.75 25.79
N TYR A 114 -0.71 -15.23 24.63
CA TYR A 114 0.65 -15.74 24.47
C TYR A 114 1.71 -14.63 24.68
N ILE A 115 1.49 -13.44 24.13
CA ILE A 115 2.39 -12.30 24.34
C ILE A 115 2.41 -11.90 25.83
N LYS A 116 1.25 -11.85 26.50
CA LYS A 116 1.17 -11.53 27.95
C LYS A 116 1.94 -12.51 28.81
N ALA A 117 1.90 -13.81 28.48
CA ALA A 117 2.55 -14.85 29.25
C ALA A 117 4.06 -14.99 28.97
N HIS A 118 4.50 -14.69 27.77
CA HIS A 118 5.82 -15.03 27.26
C HIS A 118 6.58 -13.83 26.64
N ALA A 119 6.26 -12.61 27.02
CA ALA A 119 6.74 -11.39 26.35
C ALA A 119 8.28 -11.33 26.22
N GLU A 120 9.05 -11.83 27.18
CA GLU A 120 10.51 -11.79 27.15
C GLU A 120 11.16 -12.88 26.30
N THR A 121 10.47 -13.99 26.11
CA THR A 121 11.04 -15.17 25.42
C THR A 121 10.71 -15.21 23.94
N ILE A 122 9.82 -14.30 23.47
CA ILE A 122 9.41 -14.22 22.07
C ILE A 122 10.50 -13.52 21.26
N ASP A 123 10.96 -14.17 20.19
CA ASP A 123 11.76 -13.52 19.14
C ASP A 123 10.84 -12.81 18.15
N TYR A 124 10.49 -11.57 18.49
CA TYR A 124 9.60 -10.73 17.66
C TYR A 124 10.15 -10.46 16.27
N GLN A 125 11.45 -10.29 16.15
CA GLN A 125 12.10 -10.02 14.86
C GLN A 125 12.03 -11.25 13.94
N GLN A 126 12.23 -12.44 14.48
CA GLN A 126 12.10 -13.67 13.72
C GLN A 126 10.65 -13.89 13.25
N ILE A 127 9.66 -13.61 14.13
CA ILE A 127 8.24 -13.73 13.78
C ILE A 127 7.91 -12.77 12.63
N ILE A 128 8.28 -11.49 12.74
CA ILE A 128 8.03 -10.49 11.71
C ILE A 128 8.76 -10.86 10.41
N SER A 129 10.01 -11.29 10.49
CA SER A 129 10.76 -11.74 9.31
C SER A 129 10.08 -12.88 8.57
N LYS A 130 9.56 -13.88 9.30
CA LYS A 130 8.81 -15.00 8.71
C LYS A 130 7.49 -14.54 8.08
N ILE A 131 6.76 -13.61 8.72
CA ILE A 131 5.50 -13.09 8.22
C ILE A 131 5.70 -12.32 6.91
N PHE A 132 6.78 -11.57 6.79
CA PHE A 132 7.09 -10.76 5.61
C PHE A 132 8.12 -11.40 4.67
N TYR A 133 8.34 -12.72 4.75
CA TYR A 133 9.19 -13.50 3.82
C TYR A 133 10.62 -12.96 3.65
N ASN A 134 11.14 -12.22 4.61
CA ASN A 134 12.47 -11.56 4.56
C ASN A 134 12.69 -10.61 3.36
N VAL A 135 11.63 -10.05 2.83
CA VAL A 135 11.71 -9.09 1.73
C VAL A 135 12.20 -7.73 2.26
N ASP A 136 13.23 -7.18 1.62
CA ASP A 136 13.87 -5.91 1.99
C ASP A 136 13.52 -4.73 1.05
N TYR A 137 12.62 -4.94 0.11
CA TYR A 137 12.07 -3.92 -0.77
C TYR A 137 10.56 -3.77 -0.56
N ALA A 138 9.99 -2.67 -1.02
CA ALA A 138 8.55 -2.45 -0.97
C ALA A 138 7.84 -3.47 -1.88
N ASP A 139 7.06 -4.35 -1.26
CA ASP A 139 6.29 -5.40 -1.91
C ASP A 139 4.85 -5.36 -1.39
N TYR A 140 3.93 -4.89 -2.22
CA TYR A 140 2.53 -4.72 -1.85
C TYR A 140 1.61 -5.50 -2.79
N LEU A 141 0.88 -6.44 -2.22
CA LEU A 141 -0.13 -7.22 -2.93
C LEU A 141 -1.51 -6.60 -2.79
N TYR A 142 -2.07 -6.09 -3.89
CA TYR A 142 -3.45 -5.61 -3.95
C TYR A 142 -4.37 -6.72 -4.45
N SER A 143 -5.10 -7.34 -3.53
CA SER A 143 -6.05 -8.41 -3.84
C SER A 143 -7.47 -7.86 -3.93
N LEU A 144 -7.98 -7.75 -5.15
CA LEU A 144 -9.35 -7.33 -5.42
C LEU A 144 -10.18 -8.50 -5.97
N PRO A 145 -11.50 -8.51 -5.74
CA PRO A 145 -12.40 -9.51 -6.31
C PRO A 145 -12.30 -9.59 -7.84
N MET A 146 -12.73 -10.72 -8.39
CA MET A 146 -12.86 -10.87 -9.84
C MET A 146 -13.84 -9.82 -10.37
N GLY A 147 -13.55 -9.22 -11.52
CA GLY A 147 -14.40 -8.18 -12.11
C GLY A 147 -14.30 -6.79 -11.44
N ALA A 148 -13.53 -6.62 -10.37
CA ALA A 148 -13.37 -5.32 -9.69
C ALA A 148 -12.56 -4.28 -10.48
N GLY A 149 -12.08 -4.60 -11.69
CA GLY A 149 -11.36 -3.66 -12.55
C GLY A 149 -9.90 -3.45 -12.16
N LYS A 150 -9.17 -4.54 -11.85
CA LYS A 150 -7.74 -4.51 -11.48
C LYS A 150 -6.87 -3.74 -12.48
N THR A 151 -7.16 -3.90 -13.77
CA THR A 151 -6.43 -3.24 -14.86
C THR A 151 -6.57 -1.72 -14.81
N TYR A 152 -7.78 -1.22 -14.52
CA TYR A 152 -8.02 0.21 -14.34
C TYR A 152 -7.35 0.74 -13.08
N LEU A 153 -7.33 -0.05 -12.00
CA LEU A 153 -6.61 0.31 -10.78
C LEU A 153 -5.10 0.42 -11.03
N MET A 154 -4.53 -0.52 -11.78
CA MET A 154 -3.11 -0.48 -12.16
C MET A 154 -2.79 0.79 -12.96
N ALA A 155 -3.63 1.14 -13.94
CA ALA A 155 -3.49 2.39 -14.67
C ALA A 155 -3.61 3.61 -13.75
N ALA A 156 -4.55 3.61 -12.81
CA ALA A 156 -4.70 4.68 -11.84
C ALA A 156 -3.45 4.88 -10.98
N PHE A 157 -2.81 3.79 -10.52
CA PHE A 157 -1.56 3.88 -9.76
C PHE A 157 -0.43 4.49 -10.58
N ILE A 158 -0.28 4.09 -11.85
CA ILE A 158 0.73 4.65 -12.76
C ILE A 158 0.52 6.15 -12.93
N TYR A 159 -0.70 6.60 -13.24
CA TYR A 159 -0.98 8.01 -13.44
C TYR A 159 -0.86 8.85 -12.15
N LEU A 160 -1.21 8.30 -11.00
CA LEU A 160 -1.02 8.98 -9.71
C LEU A 160 0.46 9.10 -9.36
N ASP A 161 1.25 8.03 -9.53
CA ASP A 161 2.70 8.09 -9.31
C ASP A 161 3.36 9.14 -10.22
N LEU A 162 3.04 9.16 -11.51
CA LEU A 162 3.55 10.15 -12.45
C LEU A 162 3.12 11.58 -12.09
N TYR A 163 1.88 11.75 -11.65
CA TYR A 163 1.39 13.05 -11.20
C TYR A 163 2.22 13.61 -10.05
N PHE A 164 2.45 12.80 -9.02
CA PHE A 164 3.26 13.21 -7.88
C PHE A 164 4.74 13.36 -8.25
N ALA A 165 5.29 12.45 -9.07
CA ALA A 165 6.66 12.54 -9.53
C ALA A 165 6.95 13.84 -10.32
N GLN A 166 5.98 14.36 -11.07
CA GLN A 166 6.12 15.64 -11.77
C GLN A 166 6.00 16.85 -10.84
N ASN A 167 5.17 16.76 -9.81
CA ASN A 167 5.01 17.86 -8.84
C ASN A 167 6.12 17.87 -7.78
N GLU A 168 6.75 16.71 -7.54
CA GLU A 168 7.81 16.52 -6.57
C GLU A 168 8.98 15.73 -7.21
N PRO A 169 9.70 16.31 -8.18
CA PRO A 169 10.67 15.59 -9.01
C PRO A 169 11.87 15.04 -8.21
N ASP A 170 12.20 15.64 -7.09
CA ASP A 170 13.29 15.22 -6.21
C ASP A 170 12.85 14.18 -5.16
N ASN A 171 11.58 13.82 -5.13
CA ASN A 171 11.05 12.85 -4.18
C ASN A 171 11.16 11.42 -4.74
N PRO A 172 12.10 10.59 -4.23
CA PRO A 172 12.36 9.25 -4.78
C PRO A 172 11.24 8.24 -4.50
N VAL A 173 10.22 8.62 -3.73
CA VAL A 173 9.07 7.77 -3.40
C VAL A 173 8.19 7.53 -4.63
N PHE A 174 8.12 8.51 -5.53
CA PHE A 174 7.27 8.44 -6.72
C PHE A 174 8.07 7.97 -7.94
N ALA A 175 7.49 7.04 -8.69
CA ALA A 175 8.16 6.42 -9.84
C ALA A 175 7.89 7.20 -11.14
N HIS A 176 8.94 7.37 -11.93
CA HIS A 176 8.87 7.94 -13.28
C HIS A 176 8.73 6.86 -14.36
N ASN A 177 9.16 5.63 -14.06
CA ASN A 177 9.15 4.51 -15.01
C ASN A 177 8.47 3.29 -14.39
N PHE A 178 7.74 2.54 -15.21
CA PHE A 178 6.95 1.40 -14.77
C PHE A 178 7.21 0.21 -15.66
N MET A 179 7.27 -0.97 -15.05
CA MET A 179 7.37 -2.23 -15.75
C MET A 179 6.24 -3.15 -15.31
N ILE A 180 5.49 -3.68 -16.28
CA ILE A 180 4.38 -4.60 -16.03
C ILE A 180 4.80 -5.98 -16.51
N PHE A 181 4.95 -6.91 -15.58
CA PHE A 181 5.22 -8.30 -15.89
C PHE A 181 3.92 -9.07 -16.07
N ALA A 182 3.87 -9.87 -17.12
CA ALA A 182 2.75 -10.71 -17.42
C ALA A 182 3.22 -12.15 -17.71
N PRO A 183 2.51 -13.19 -17.22
CA PRO A 183 2.91 -14.59 -17.49
C PRO A 183 2.94 -14.88 -18.98
N SER A 184 4.04 -15.47 -19.48
CA SER A 184 4.29 -15.73 -20.90
C SER A 184 3.25 -16.63 -21.59
N GLY A 185 2.63 -17.57 -20.84
CA GLY A 185 1.61 -18.47 -21.37
C GLY A 185 0.23 -17.84 -21.65
N LEU A 186 0.04 -16.56 -21.37
CA LEU A 186 -1.26 -15.89 -21.43
C LEU A 186 -1.29 -14.70 -22.41
N LYS A 187 -0.44 -14.70 -23.45
CA LYS A 187 -0.33 -13.56 -24.40
C LYS A 187 -1.69 -13.09 -24.93
N THR A 188 -2.56 -14.00 -25.32
CA THR A 188 -3.88 -13.66 -25.88
C THR A 188 -4.85 -13.05 -24.89
N SER A 189 -4.75 -13.39 -23.60
CA SER A 189 -5.61 -12.85 -22.54
C SER A 189 -5.07 -11.55 -21.92
N ILE A 190 -3.75 -11.35 -22.01
CA ILE A 190 -3.07 -10.19 -21.42
C ILE A 190 -3.09 -8.98 -22.34
N LEU A 191 -2.95 -9.16 -23.65
CA LEU A 191 -2.97 -8.04 -24.61
C LEU A 191 -4.22 -7.16 -24.50
N PRO A 192 -5.45 -7.68 -24.31
CA PRO A 192 -6.61 -6.84 -24.05
C PRO A 192 -6.50 -6.02 -22.77
N SER A 193 -5.90 -6.59 -21.71
CA SER A 193 -5.68 -5.90 -20.44
C SER A 193 -4.67 -4.77 -20.57
N LEU A 194 -3.57 -4.99 -21.27
CA LEU A 194 -2.58 -3.94 -21.58
C LEU A 194 -3.20 -2.82 -22.41
N LYS A 195 -4.03 -3.14 -23.42
CA LYS A 195 -4.77 -2.13 -24.18
C LYS A 195 -5.70 -1.30 -23.30
N ASN A 196 -6.31 -1.89 -22.28
CA ASN A 196 -7.14 -1.16 -21.33
C ASN A 196 -6.33 -0.20 -20.46
N ILE A 197 -5.10 -0.56 -20.06
CA ILE A 197 -4.18 0.36 -19.36
C ILE A 197 -3.83 1.55 -20.26
N MET A 198 -3.43 1.28 -21.51
CA MET A 198 -3.08 2.32 -22.48
C MET A 198 -4.26 3.26 -22.81
N ARG A 199 -5.49 2.74 -22.80
CA ARG A 199 -6.72 3.48 -23.09
C ARG A 199 -7.36 4.13 -21.86
N PHE A 200 -6.80 3.89 -20.68
CA PHE A 200 -7.32 4.50 -19.46
C PHE A 200 -7.45 6.02 -19.62
N ASP A 201 -8.54 6.54 -19.13
CA ASP A 201 -8.78 7.98 -19.11
C ASP A 201 -8.37 8.54 -17.73
N PRO A 202 -7.23 9.22 -17.63
CA PRO A 202 -6.75 9.72 -16.34
C PRO A 202 -7.64 10.83 -15.77
N SER A 203 -8.60 11.38 -16.53
CA SER A 203 -9.60 12.31 -16.00
C SER A 203 -10.56 11.67 -15.00
N TRP A 204 -10.54 10.34 -14.87
CA TRP A 204 -11.27 9.65 -13.81
C TRP A 204 -10.69 9.89 -12.41
N ILE A 205 -9.41 10.25 -12.35
CA ILE A 205 -8.64 10.35 -11.09
C ILE A 205 -7.93 11.69 -10.91
N LEU A 206 -7.79 12.50 -11.97
CA LEU A 206 -7.11 13.79 -11.96
C LEU A 206 -7.92 14.82 -12.75
N PRO A 207 -7.78 16.13 -12.47
CA PRO A 207 -8.40 17.19 -13.26
C PRO A 207 -8.06 17.07 -14.75
N GLU A 208 -9.01 17.43 -15.62
CA GLU A 208 -8.93 17.18 -17.06
C GLU A 208 -7.66 17.73 -17.73
N GLU A 209 -7.22 18.92 -17.34
CA GLU A 209 -6.02 19.52 -17.90
C GLU A 209 -4.76 18.72 -17.53
N THR A 210 -4.60 18.38 -16.25
CA THR A 210 -3.51 17.53 -15.74
C THR A 210 -3.54 16.16 -16.40
N ALA A 211 -4.72 15.55 -16.47
CA ALA A 211 -4.91 14.27 -17.12
C ALA A 211 -4.47 14.27 -18.58
N ARG A 212 -4.80 15.34 -19.32
CA ARG A 212 -4.42 15.53 -20.73
C ARG A 212 -2.91 15.69 -20.90
N GLN A 213 -2.26 16.46 -20.01
CA GLN A 213 -0.81 16.65 -20.04
C GLN A 213 -0.07 15.34 -19.79
N LEU A 214 -0.41 14.62 -18.73
CA LEU A 214 0.18 13.32 -18.41
C LEU A 214 -0.01 12.31 -19.53
N LYS A 215 -1.20 12.25 -20.12
CA LYS A 215 -1.50 11.30 -21.20
C LYS A 215 -0.64 11.54 -22.46
N ARG A 216 -0.23 12.76 -22.72
CA ARG A 216 0.69 13.09 -23.84
C ARG A 216 2.13 12.68 -23.58
N GLN A 217 2.54 12.62 -22.32
CA GLN A 217 3.91 12.34 -21.92
C GLN A 217 4.18 10.84 -21.78
N ILE A 218 3.16 10.07 -21.36
CA ILE A 218 3.33 8.62 -21.12
C ILE A 218 3.48 7.88 -22.45
N LYS A 219 4.52 7.04 -22.52
CA LYS A 219 4.76 6.14 -23.64
C LYS A 219 4.62 4.70 -23.16
N PHE A 220 3.89 3.90 -23.93
CA PHE A 220 3.73 2.48 -23.65
C PHE A 220 4.48 1.68 -24.70
N GLU A 221 5.32 0.75 -24.26
CA GLU A 221 6.01 -0.19 -25.10
C GLU A 221 5.70 -1.62 -24.64
N VAL A 222 5.42 -2.51 -25.59
CA VAL A 222 5.21 -3.94 -25.30
C VAL A 222 6.46 -4.66 -25.77
N LEU A 223 7.22 -5.20 -24.83
CA LEU A 223 8.39 -6.01 -25.11
C LEU A 223 7.94 -7.48 -25.24
N ASP A 224 8.20 -8.10 -26.35
CA ASP A 224 8.06 -9.54 -26.57
C ASP A 224 9.41 -10.20 -26.82
N GLU A 225 9.44 -11.53 -26.83
CA GLU A 225 10.68 -12.29 -27.03
C GLU A 225 11.37 -12.02 -28.39
N ALA A 226 10.65 -11.42 -29.35
CA ALA A 226 11.14 -11.06 -30.67
C ALA A 226 11.59 -9.60 -30.79
N SER A 227 11.18 -8.75 -29.83
CA SER A 227 11.60 -7.35 -29.79
C SER A 227 12.96 -7.25 -29.11
N SER A 228 14.03 -7.15 -29.89
CA SER A 228 15.30 -6.64 -29.35
C SER A 228 15.02 -5.28 -28.69
N ALA A 229 15.40 -5.13 -27.43
CA ALA A 229 15.23 -3.89 -26.66
C ALA A 229 15.83 -2.70 -27.45
N LYS A 230 15.01 -2.02 -28.23
CA LYS A 230 15.36 -0.75 -28.86
C LYS A 230 14.96 0.36 -27.92
N GLY A 231 15.95 0.83 -27.16
CA GLY A 231 15.90 2.08 -26.44
C GLY A 231 14.93 2.11 -25.25
N SER A 232 15.46 2.30 -24.08
CA SER A 232 14.67 2.64 -22.89
C SER A 232 13.84 3.89 -23.16
N ASN A 233 12.51 3.81 -23.08
CA ASN A 233 11.66 4.99 -22.98
C ASN A 233 11.77 5.52 -21.56
N ILE A 234 12.86 6.21 -21.28
CA ILE A 234 13.04 7.00 -20.07
C ILE A 234 12.25 8.28 -20.27
N ILE A 235 11.27 8.52 -19.43
CA ILE A 235 10.67 9.85 -19.28
C ILE A 235 11.68 10.65 -18.48
N ASN A 236 12.45 11.49 -19.15
CA ASN A 236 13.33 12.49 -18.51
C ASN A 236 12.51 13.69 -18.07
#